data_9caae98d1a2b1aa6454c5f53f19e68cb
#
_entry.id   9caae98d1a2b1aa6454c5f53f19e68cb
#
_cell.length_a   1.000
_cell.length_b   1.000
_cell.length_c   1.000
_cell.angle_alpha   90.00
_cell.angle_beta   90.00
_cell.angle_gamma   90.00
#
_symmetry.space_group_name_H-M   'P 1'
#
loop_
_entity.id
_entity.type
_entity.pdbx_description
1 polymer ?
#
loop_
_entity_poly.entity_id
_entity_poly.type
_entity_poly.pdbx_seq_one_letter_code
_entity_poly.pdbx_strand_id
1 'polypeptide(L)'
;MKLTFEGIKDTAAWQSAGVKLPEYDVQAAAEKAKAHPVWAHFGAGNIFRIFVGGLADTLIAKGEMDRGITCVETFDFDVVDQIYAPYDNLVLAVTLNADATTDKRVLGSLSEAIKAQSGVPEAWNRLKAVFADPSLQMVSFTITEKGYALKNAAGAFFPFVQADIDNGPDKATGAMAIVCAMLLHRFENGKAPLAVVSMDNCSHNGEKLRGAVLTMADEWLKKGFVPQAFVDYISDEAQVAFPWSMIDKITPRPADSVCKELEKLGCEDIAPVITSKRTYIAPFVNAE
;
A
#
# COMPACT_ATOMS: atom_id res chain seq x y z
N MET A 1 -1.63 -2.45 -26.90
CA MET A 1 -0.82 -3.08 -25.82
C MET A 1 -1.59 -3.01 -24.53
N LYS A 2 -1.87 -4.16 -23.90
CA LYS A 2 -2.58 -4.21 -22.60
C LYS A 2 -1.59 -4.31 -21.45
N LEU A 3 -1.83 -3.55 -20.38
CA LEU A 3 -1.01 -3.57 -19.17
C LEU A 3 -1.47 -4.74 -18.27
N THR A 4 -1.15 -5.98 -18.68
CA THR A 4 -1.48 -7.22 -18.00
C THR A 4 -0.30 -8.19 -18.12
N PHE A 5 -0.26 -9.25 -17.27
CA PHE A 5 0.78 -10.30 -17.38
C PHE A 5 0.85 -10.91 -18.78
N GLU A 6 -0.29 -11.08 -19.43
CA GLU A 6 -0.31 -11.58 -20.82
C GLU A 6 0.14 -10.50 -21.82
N GLY A 7 -0.32 -9.25 -21.62
CA GLY A 7 0.00 -8.16 -22.55
C GLY A 7 1.48 -7.76 -22.54
N ILE A 8 2.20 -7.88 -21.42
CA ILE A 8 3.64 -7.56 -21.36
C ILE A 8 4.53 -8.64 -22.00
N LYS A 9 3.99 -9.79 -22.39
CA LYS A 9 4.72 -10.82 -23.14
C LYS A 9 5.02 -10.38 -24.59
N ASP A 10 4.24 -9.45 -25.16
CA ASP A 10 4.56 -8.82 -26.44
C ASP A 10 5.67 -7.77 -26.28
N THR A 11 6.87 -8.26 -25.96
CA THR A 11 8.03 -7.40 -25.67
C THR A 11 8.39 -6.49 -26.84
N ALA A 12 8.17 -6.93 -28.07
CA ALA A 12 8.48 -6.15 -29.28
C ALA A 12 7.61 -4.91 -29.39
N ALA A 13 6.31 -5.01 -29.10
CA ALA A 13 5.39 -3.87 -29.12
C ALA A 13 5.77 -2.83 -28.05
N TRP A 14 6.02 -3.27 -26.81
CA TRP A 14 6.41 -2.39 -25.70
C TRP A 14 7.75 -1.70 -25.95
N GLN A 15 8.76 -2.43 -26.45
CA GLN A 15 10.07 -1.85 -26.82
C GLN A 15 9.95 -0.84 -27.96
N SER A 16 9.13 -1.13 -28.97
CA SER A 16 8.88 -0.19 -30.08
C SER A 16 8.21 1.11 -29.61
N ALA A 17 7.40 1.04 -28.53
CA ALA A 17 6.80 2.19 -27.88
C ALA A 17 7.76 2.92 -26.91
N GLY A 18 9.00 2.46 -26.78
CA GLY A 18 9.99 3.03 -25.85
C GLY A 18 9.66 2.78 -24.37
N VAL A 19 8.93 1.71 -24.06
CA VAL A 19 8.57 1.33 -22.70
C VAL A 19 9.47 0.18 -22.23
N LYS A 20 10.15 0.36 -21.10
CA LYS A 20 10.96 -0.68 -20.48
C LYS A 20 10.06 -1.66 -19.72
N LEU A 21 10.27 -2.94 -19.89
CA LEU A 21 9.59 -4.00 -19.14
C LEU A 21 10.44 -4.48 -17.96
N PRO A 22 9.82 -5.09 -16.92
CA PRO A 22 10.56 -5.74 -15.85
C PRO A 22 11.54 -6.80 -16.37
N GLU A 23 12.74 -6.86 -15.79
CA GLU A 23 13.81 -7.81 -16.16
C GLU A 23 13.75 -9.10 -15.31
N TYR A 24 12.61 -9.40 -14.71
CA TYR A 24 12.37 -10.58 -13.87
C TYR A 24 10.99 -11.17 -14.15
N ASP A 25 10.76 -12.39 -13.71
CA ASP A 25 9.45 -13.03 -13.79
C ASP A 25 8.49 -12.41 -12.78
N VAL A 26 7.66 -11.48 -13.27
CA VAL A 26 6.71 -10.71 -12.46
C VAL A 26 5.66 -11.60 -11.82
N GLN A 27 5.16 -12.58 -12.56
CA GLN A 27 4.13 -13.49 -12.05
C GLN A 27 4.69 -14.39 -10.94
N ALA A 28 5.88 -14.95 -11.12
CA ALA A 28 6.53 -15.76 -10.09
C ALA A 28 6.84 -14.93 -8.83
N ALA A 29 7.28 -13.67 -8.98
CA ALA A 29 7.51 -12.77 -7.87
C ALA A 29 6.21 -12.44 -7.11
N ALA A 30 5.09 -12.25 -7.84
CA ALA A 30 3.78 -11.99 -7.25
C ALA A 30 3.24 -13.23 -6.50
N GLU A 31 3.34 -14.41 -7.08
CA GLU A 31 2.93 -15.66 -6.44
C GLU A 31 3.73 -15.93 -5.15
N LYS A 32 5.04 -15.69 -5.19
CA LYS A 32 5.90 -15.83 -4.02
C LYS A 32 5.53 -14.84 -2.90
N ALA A 33 5.21 -13.59 -3.24
CA ALA A 33 4.75 -12.60 -2.27
C ALA A 33 3.39 -12.98 -1.66
N LYS A 34 2.47 -13.53 -2.45
CA LYS A 34 1.19 -14.01 -1.95
C LYS A 34 1.34 -15.19 -1.00
N ALA A 35 2.27 -16.10 -1.30
CA ALA A 35 2.53 -17.27 -0.45
C ALA A 35 3.24 -16.89 0.86
N HIS A 36 4.23 -16.00 0.78
CA HIS A 36 5.07 -15.58 1.90
C HIS A 36 5.35 -14.07 1.82
N PRO A 37 4.44 -13.20 2.26
CA PRO A 37 4.61 -11.75 2.17
C PRO A 37 5.78 -11.28 3.05
N VAL A 38 6.63 -10.38 2.52
CA VAL A 38 7.71 -9.73 3.28
C VAL A 38 7.42 -8.27 3.54
N TRP A 39 6.62 -7.65 2.70
CA TRP A 39 6.28 -6.23 2.79
C TRP A 39 4.81 -6.01 2.44
N ALA A 40 4.05 -5.42 3.36
CA ALA A 40 2.70 -4.92 3.11
C ALA A 40 2.71 -3.39 3.14
N HIS A 41 1.92 -2.73 2.29
CA HIS A 41 1.84 -1.28 2.23
C HIS A 41 0.39 -0.80 2.27
N PHE A 42 0.10 0.11 3.21
CA PHE A 42 -1.20 0.73 3.38
C PHE A 42 -1.29 2.04 2.58
N GLY A 43 -2.23 2.11 1.66
CA GLY A 43 -2.45 3.21 0.73
C GLY A 43 -2.11 2.83 -0.70
N ALA A 44 -3.13 2.85 -1.57
CA ALA A 44 -3.04 2.44 -2.97
C ALA A 44 -2.77 3.60 -3.95
N GLY A 45 -2.30 4.75 -3.43
CA GLY A 45 -2.13 5.99 -4.18
C GLY A 45 -0.89 6.04 -5.07
N ASN A 46 -0.74 7.16 -5.79
CA ASN A 46 0.31 7.32 -6.80
C ASN A 46 1.73 7.29 -6.22
N ILE A 47 1.96 7.86 -5.02
CA ILE A 47 3.28 7.83 -4.37
C ILE A 47 3.72 6.38 -4.13
N PHE A 48 2.85 5.55 -3.57
CA PHE A 48 3.13 4.14 -3.41
C PHE A 48 3.45 3.46 -4.75
N ARG A 49 2.59 3.65 -5.75
CA ARG A 49 2.68 2.95 -7.02
C ARG A 49 3.97 3.24 -7.78
N ILE A 50 4.38 4.52 -7.87
CA ILE A 50 5.56 4.89 -8.69
C ILE A 50 6.85 4.96 -7.87
N PHE A 51 6.81 5.49 -6.64
CA PHE A 51 8.02 5.69 -5.85
C PHE A 51 8.38 4.44 -5.06
N VAL A 52 7.53 4.01 -4.13
CA VAL A 52 7.80 2.82 -3.31
C VAL A 52 7.83 1.57 -4.18
N GLY A 53 6.84 1.38 -5.05
CA GLY A 53 6.80 0.30 -6.03
C GLY A 53 7.99 0.34 -6.98
N GLY A 54 8.38 1.51 -7.47
CA GLY A 54 9.55 1.68 -8.34
C GLY A 54 10.88 1.31 -7.68
N LEU A 55 11.04 1.58 -6.38
CA LEU A 55 12.21 1.13 -5.61
C LEU A 55 12.21 -0.39 -5.44
N ALA A 56 11.08 -0.97 -5.05
CA ALA A 56 10.93 -2.42 -4.93
C ALA A 56 11.19 -3.13 -6.26
N ASP A 57 10.64 -2.62 -7.37
CA ASP A 57 10.88 -3.13 -8.72
C ASP A 57 12.37 -3.16 -9.07
N THR A 58 13.08 -2.09 -8.72
CA THR A 58 14.53 -2.01 -8.91
C THR A 58 15.29 -3.01 -8.04
N LEU A 59 14.86 -3.23 -6.79
CA LEU A 59 15.49 -4.20 -5.89
C LEU A 59 15.27 -5.64 -6.37
N ILE A 60 14.07 -5.94 -6.91
CA ILE A 60 13.78 -7.26 -7.47
C ILE A 60 14.63 -7.50 -8.72
N ALA A 61 14.71 -6.52 -9.64
CA ALA A 61 15.54 -6.62 -10.84
C ALA A 61 17.03 -6.84 -10.53
N LYS A 62 17.53 -6.31 -9.41
CA LYS A 62 18.90 -6.52 -8.92
C LYS A 62 19.11 -7.82 -8.14
N GLY A 63 18.04 -8.57 -7.87
CA GLY A 63 18.11 -9.77 -7.04
C GLY A 63 18.28 -9.52 -5.53
N GLU A 64 18.12 -8.26 -5.07
CA GLU A 64 18.17 -7.88 -3.65
C GLU A 64 16.84 -8.15 -2.94
N MET A 65 15.76 -8.24 -3.70
CA MET A 65 14.45 -8.76 -3.30
C MET A 65 14.02 -9.86 -4.27
N ASP A 66 13.21 -10.81 -3.81
CA ASP A 66 12.76 -11.94 -4.61
C ASP A 66 11.24 -11.99 -4.80
N ARG A 67 10.54 -10.99 -4.28
CA ARG A 67 9.07 -10.89 -4.30
C ARG A 67 8.63 -9.44 -4.11
N GLY A 68 7.41 -9.12 -4.53
CA GLY A 68 6.90 -7.76 -4.46
C GLY A 68 6.15 -7.44 -3.16
N ILE A 69 5.35 -6.36 -3.23
CA ILE A 69 4.64 -5.76 -2.10
C ILE A 69 3.17 -6.13 -2.16
N THR A 70 2.59 -6.49 -1.03
CA THR A 70 1.13 -6.58 -0.84
C THR A 70 0.57 -5.18 -0.57
N CYS A 71 -0.27 -4.67 -1.44
CA CYS A 71 -1.00 -3.41 -1.25
C CYS A 71 -2.23 -3.63 -0.37
N VAL A 72 -2.49 -2.71 0.56
CA VAL A 72 -3.67 -2.72 1.43
C VAL A 72 -4.38 -1.38 1.30
N GLU A 73 -5.62 -1.38 0.80
CA GLU A 73 -6.44 -0.17 0.72
C GLU A 73 -7.51 -0.17 1.82
N THR A 74 -7.63 0.97 2.52
CA THR A 74 -8.52 1.11 3.69
C THR A 74 -9.66 2.09 3.49
N PHE A 75 -9.67 2.85 2.39
CA PHE A 75 -10.61 3.96 2.21
C PHE A 75 -11.33 3.93 0.85
N ASP A 76 -10.59 3.86 -0.25
CA ASP A 76 -11.11 3.94 -1.62
C ASP A 76 -10.95 2.61 -2.34
N PHE A 77 -11.86 1.69 -2.04
CA PHE A 77 -11.81 0.33 -2.58
C PHE A 77 -11.98 0.24 -4.10
N ASP A 78 -12.60 1.27 -4.72
CA ASP A 78 -12.73 1.35 -6.17
C ASP A 78 -11.34 1.39 -6.86
N VAL A 79 -10.32 1.92 -6.18
CA VAL A 79 -8.95 1.92 -6.68
C VAL A 79 -8.46 0.49 -6.91
N VAL A 80 -8.75 -0.43 -5.99
CA VAL A 80 -8.39 -1.85 -6.14
C VAL A 80 -9.12 -2.46 -7.33
N ASP A 81 -10.44 -2.23 -7.41
CA ASP A 81 -11.30 -2.84 -8.44
C ASP A 81 -11.06 -2.29 -9.85
N GLN A 82 -10.69 -1.00 -9.98
CA GLN A 82 -10.59 -0.32 -11.27
C GLN A 82 -9.14 -0.10 -11.75
N ILE A 83 -8.16 -0.09 -10.82
CA ILE A 83 -6.77 0.28 -11.12
C ILE A 83 -5.76 -0.84 -10.83
N TYR A 84 -6.06 -1.76 -9.94
CA TYR A 84 -5.16 -2.87 -9.65
C TYR A 84 -5.61 -4.17 -10.32
N ALA A 85 -6.82 -4.62 -10.02
CA ALA A 85 -7.32 -5.92 -10.49
C ALA A 85 -7.35 -6.06 -12.03
N PRO A 86 -7.82 -5.08 -12.83
CA PRO A 86 -7.87 -5.22 -14.28
C PRO A 86 -6.49 -5.23 -14.95
N TYR A 87 -5.45 -4.79 -14.23
CA TYR A 87 -4.09 -4.63 -14.75
C TYR A 87 -3.08 -5.60 -14.10
N ASP A 88 -3.54 -6.69 -13.48
CA ASP A 88 -2.70 -7.66 -12.78
C ASP A 88 -1.75 -7.00 -11.76
N ASN A 89 -2.18 -5.89 -11.15
CA ASN A 89 -1.41 -5.02 -10.26
C ASN A 89 -0.16 -4.37 -10.91
N LEU A 90 -0.02 -4.41 -12.22
CA LEU A 90 1.04 -3.71 -12.94
C LEU A 90 0.80 -2.20 -12.94
N VAL A 91 1.87 -1.44 -12.99
CA VAL A 91 1.82 0.03 -13.07
C VAL A 91 2.66 0.51 -14.25
N LEU A 92 2.11 1.38 -15.09
CA LEU A 92 2.88 2.07 -16.11
C LEU A 92 3.41 3.39 -15.54
N ALA A 93 4.69 3.41 -15.19
CA ALA A 93 5.36 4.59 -14.67
C ALA A 93 5.90 5.45 -15.82
N VAL A 94 5.58 6.76 -15.79
CA VAL A 94 6.03 7.77 -16.75
C VAL A 94 6.74 8.89 -15.98
N THR A 95 8.05 9.01 -16.16
CA THR A 95 8.83 10.08 -15.55
C THR A 95 9.06 11.18 -16.59
N LEU A 96 8.68 12.39 -16.26
CA LEU A 96 8.91 13.59 -17.06
C LEU A 96 10.25 14.18 -16.63
N ASN A 97 11.22 14.18 -17.52
CA ASN A 97 12.55 14.71 -17.24
C ASN A 97 12.63 16.22 -17.53
N ALA A 98 13.56 16.91 -16.87
CA ALA A 98 13.74 18.36 -17.03
C ALA A 98 14.11 18.79 -18.47
N ASP A 99 14.67 17.89 -19.28
CA ASP A 99 14.98 18.09 -20.69
C ASP A 99 13.81 17.81 -21.64
N ALA A 100 12.60 17.68 -21.11
CA ALA A 100 11.36 17.34 -21.82
C ALA A 100 11.33 15.90 -22.40
N THR A 101 12.26 15.04 -22.07
CA THR A 101 12.16 13.61 -22.39
C THR A 101 11.26 12.88 -21.40
N THR A 102 10.75 11.71 -21.78
CA THR A 102 9.94 10.86 -20.91
C THR A 102 10.56 9.47 -20.80
N ASP A 103 10.79 9.02 -19.58
CA ASP A 103 11.11 7.63 -19.29
C ASP A 103 9.81 6.87 -18.96
N LYS A 104 9.60 5.76 -19.68
CA LYS A 104 8.43 4.90 -19.51
C LYS A 104 8.86 3.50 -19.11
N ARG A 105 8.28 2.97 -18.04
CA ARG A 105 8.54 1.59 -17.63
C ARG A 105 7.31 0.95 -16.98
N VAL A 106 7.13 -0.34 -17.20
CA VAL A 106 6.19 -1.16 -16.45
C VAL A 106 6.83 -1.57 -15.14
N LEU A 107 6.13 -1.41 -14.04
CA LEU A 107 6.51 -1.90 -12.72
C LEU A 107 5.71 -3.14 -12.39
N GLY A 108 6.37 -4.22 -12.00
CA GLY A 108 5.78 -5.50 -11.64
C GLY A 108 5.90 -5.83 -10.14
N SER A 109 6.33 -4.88 -9.34
CA SER A 109 6.60 -5.08 -7.90
C SER A 109 5.38 -5.10 -6.99
N LEU A 110 4.19 -4.77 -7.49
CA LEU A 110 2.95 -4.84 -6.73
C LEU A 110 2.29 -6.21 -6.96
N SER A 111 2.27 -7.05 -5.94
CA SER A 111 1.92 -8.47 -6.10
C SER A 111 0.44 -8.78 -5.93
N GLU A 112 -0.22 -8.07 -5.04
CA GLU A 112 -1.66 -8.15 -4.81
C GLU A 112 -2.17 -6.85 -4.21
N ALA A 113 -3.47 -6.61 -4.30
CA ALA A 113 -4.15 -5.49 -3.64
C ALA A 113 -5.35 -6.01 -2.83
N ILE A 114 -5.35 -5.73 -1.52
CA ILE A 114 -6.36 -6.18 -0.56
C ILE A 114 -7.23 -5.00 -0.15
N LYS A 115 -8.55 -5.18 -0.21
CA LYS A 115 -9.52 -4.26 0.37
C LYS A 115 -9.68 -4.58 1.85
N ALA A 116 -9.16 -3.73 2.75
CA ALA A 116 -9.19 -3.97 4.19
C ALA A 116 -10.58 -3.69 4.78
N GLN A 117 -11.51 -4.60 4.54
CA GLN A 117 -12.91 -4.52 4.97
C GLN A 117 -13.23 -5.62 5.97
N SER A 118 -13.38 -5.28 7.25
CA SER A 118 -13.74 -6.24 8.30
C SER A 118 -15.11 -6.91 8.08
N GLY A 119 -16.02 -6.26 7.34
CA GLY A 119 -17.30 -6.83 6.93
C GLY A 119 -17.24 -7.82 5.73
N VAL A 120 -16.07 -8.01 5.10
CA VAL A 120 -15.87 -8.93 3.98
C VAL A 120 -14.90 -10.03 4.41
N PRO A 121 -15.40 -11.21 4.81
CA PRO A 121 -14.58 -12.26 5.45
C PRO A 121 -13.38 -12.70 4.62
N GLU A 122 -13.51 -12.82 3.31
CA GLU A 122 -12.40 -13.24 2.43
C GLU A 122 -11.23 -12.26 2.48
N ALA A 123 -11.50 -10.97 2.26
CA ALA A 123 -10.48 -9.92 2.28
C ALA A 123 -9.87 -9.75 3.69
N TRP A 124 -10.69 -9.80 4.73
CA TRP A 124 -10.24 -9.70 6.12
C TRP A 124 -9.36 -10.87 6.54
N ASN A 125 -9.75 -12.10 6.20
CA ASN A 125 -8.96 -13.28 6.47
C ASN A 125 -7.65 -13.29 5.68
N ARG A 126 -7.65 -12.78 4.43
CA ARG A 126 -6.42 -12.62 3.66
C ARG A 126 -5.46 -11.65 4.36
N LEU A 127 -5.95 -10.50 4.82
CA LEU A 127 -5.13 -9.53 5.56
C LEU A 127 -4.60 -10.11 6.87
N LYS A 128 -5.42 -10.84 7.62
CA LYS A 128 -5.01 -11.59 8.82
C LYS A 128 -3.89 -12.59 8.49
N ALA A 129 -4.01 -13.33 7.39
CA ALA A 129 -2.99 -14.29 6.97
C ALA A 129 -1.65 -13.60 6.63
N VAL A 130 -1.68 -12.42 5.99
CA VAL A 130 -0.48 -11.60 5.73
C VAL A 130 0.23 -11.24 7.03
N PHE A 131 -0.51 -10.78 8.05
CA PHE A 131 0.10 -10.38 9.32
C PHE A 131 0.52 -11.55 10.21
N ALA A 132 -0.10 -12.71 10.06
CA ALA A 132 0.29 -13.93 10.78
C ALA A 132 1.56 -14.57 10.20
N ASP A 133 1.88 -14.30 8.93
CA ASP A 133 3.05 -14.92 8.29
C ASP A 133 4.35 -14.39 8.92
N PRO A 134 5.23 -15.27 9.42
CA PRO A 134 6.49 -14.87 10.03
C PRO A 134 7.48 -14.23 9.04
N SER A 135 7.28 -14.41 7.73
CA SER A 135 8.12 -13.78 6.71
C SER A 135 7.86 -12.28 6.56
N LEU A 136 6.71 -11.76 7.04
CA LEU A 136 6.41 -10.34 7.01
C LEU A 136 7.37 -9.56 7.91
N GLN A 137 8.19 -8.70 7.32
CA GLN A 137 9.23 -7.92 7.98
C GLN A 137 8.87 -6.44 8.12
N MET A 138 8.08 -5.91 7.18
CA MET A 138 7.74 -4.50 7.15
C MET A 138 6.29 -4.26 6.74
N VAL A 139 5.66 -3.31 7.43
CA VAL A 139 4.39 -2.70 7.03
C VAL A 139 4.61 -1.21 6.88
N SER A 140 4.30 -0.65 5.72
CA SER A 140 4.53 0.78 5.45
C SER A 140 3.24 1.50 5.05
N PHE A 141 3.26 2.84 5.08
CA PHE A 141 2.07 3.68 4.93
C PHE A 141 2.34 4.90 4.06
N THR A 142 1.41 5.17 3.12
CA THR A 142 1.23 6.46 2.47
C THR A 142 -0.26 6.81 2.48
N ILE A 143 -0.76 7.26 3.64
CA ILE A 143 -2.18 7.53 3.93
C ILE A 143 -2.46 9.00 4.23
N THR A 144 -1.47 9.85 4.05
CA THR A 144 -1.43 11.27 4.42
C THR A 144 -1.46 11.50 5.95
N GLU A 145 -1.01 12.67 6.39
CA GLU A 145 -0.99 13.02 7.82
C GLU A 145 -2.36 12.87 8.50
N LYS A 146 -3.45 13.10 7.75
CA LYS A 146 -4.82 12.95 8.26
C LYS A 146 -5.17 11.51 8.62
N GLY A 147 -4.54 10.53 7.98
CA GLY A 147 -4.77 9.11 8.24
C GLY A 147 -4.35 8.65 9.64
N TYR A 148 -3.43 9.38 10.27
CA TYR A 148 -2.97 9.10 11.65
C TYR A 148 -3.80 9.80 12.72
N ALA A 149 -4.63 10.77 12.35
CA ALA A 149 -5.38 11.58 13.29
C ALA A 149 -6.57 10.80 13.88
N LEU A 150 -6.57 10.59 15.19
CA LEU A 150 -7.68 9.94 15.91
C LEU A 150 -8.64 10.95 16.54
N LYS A 151 -8.18 12.17 16.81
CA LYS A 151 -8.92 13.20 17.55
C LYS A 151 -8.97 14.52 16.76
N ASN A 152 -10.05 15.26 16.99
CA ASN A 152 -10.20 16.62 16.47
C ASN A 152 -9.42 17.64 17.33
N ALA A 153 -9.45 18.90 16.93
CA ALA A 153 -8.77 19.99 17.65
C ALA A 153 -9.26 20.20 19.09
N ALA A 154 -10.46 19.76 19.42
CA ALA A 154 -11.00 19.80 20.80
C ALA A 154 -10.59 18.59 21.67
N GLY A 155 -9.79 17.67 21.12
CA GLY A 155 -9.33 16.48 21.82
C GLY A 155 -10.33 15.31 21.85
N ALA A 156 -11.50 15.45 21.23
CA ALA A 156 -12.50 14.39 21.12
C ALA A 156 -12.16 13.46 19.95
N PHE A 157 -12.37 12.14 20.11
CA PHE A 157 -12.24 11.19 19.03
C PHE A 157 -13.17 11.53 17.85
N PHE A 158 -12.70 11.31 16.63
CA PHE A 158 -13.60 11.37 15.48
C PHE A 158 -14.68 10.30 15.59
N PRO A 159 -15.92 10.53 15.06
CA PRO A 159 -17.01 9.56 15.21
C PRO A 159 -16.67 8.15 14.71
N PHE A 160 -15.93 8.02 13.62
CA PHE A 160 -15.52 6.71 13.08
C PHE A 160 -14.50 6.02 14.01
N VAL A 161 -13.58 6.78 14.63
CA VAL A 161 -12.61 6.25 15.59
C VAL A 161 -13.33 5.79 16.87
N GLN A 162 -14.31 6.58 17.34
CA GLN A 162 -15.12 6.18 18.49
C GLN A 162 -15.89 4.90 18.19
N ALA A 163 -16.43 4.75 16.99
CA ALA A 163 -17.09 3.51 16.57
C ALA A 163 -16.13 2.31 16.58
N ASP A 164 -14.90 2.48 16.08
CA ASP A 164 -13.88 1.43 16.10
C ASP A 164 -13.47 1.05 17.55
N ILE A 165 -13.38 2.05 18.46
CA ILE A 165 -13.13 1.80 19.88
C ILE A 165 -14.27 1.00 20.51
N ASP A 166 -15.51 1.33 20.20
CA ASP A 166 -16.69 0.70 20.80
C ASP A 166 -16.98 -0.70 20.23
N ASN A 167 -16.66 -0.94 18.96
CA ASN A 167 -16.92 -2.20 18.27
C ASN A 167 -15.79 -3.23 18.39
N GLY A 168 -14.57 -2.80 18.76
CA GLY A 168 -13.42 -3.68 18.94
C GLY A 168 -12.73 -4.12 17.64
N PRO A 169 -11.64 -4.91 17.76
CA PRO A 169 -10.72 -5.22 16.66
C PRO A 169 -11.36 -5.96 15.48
N ASP A 170 -12.33 -6.84 15.68
CA ASP A 170 -12.95 -7.60 14.61
C ASP A 170 -13.83 -6.77 13.67
N LYS A 171 -14.19 -5.55 14.07
CA LYS A 171 -15.02 -4.61 13.30
C LYS A 171 -14.30 -3.31 12.97
N ALA A 172 -12.97 -3.33 13.01
CA ALA A 172 -12.14 -2.16 12.69
C ALA A 172 -12.40 -1.69 11.25
N THR A 173 -12.54 -0.37 11.08
CA THR A 173 -12.81 0.28 9.78
C THR A 173 -11.82 1.38 9.43
N GLY A 174 -11.33 2.14 10.42
CA GLY A 174 -10.31 3.16 10.22
C GLY A 174 -8.91 2.55 10.08
N ALA A 175 -8.04 3.17 9.30
CA ALA A 175 -6.70 2.65 9.02
C ALA A 175 -5.91 2.27 10.27
N MET A 176 -5.90 3.13 11.30
CA MET A 176 -5.15 2.86 12.55
C MET A 176 -5.78 1.74 13.38
N ALA A 177 -7.11 1.62 13.39
CA ALA A 177 -7.81 0.51 14.02
C ALA A 177 -7.53 -0.80 13.29
N ILE A 178 -7.56 -0.81 11.95
CA ILE A 178 -7.20 -1.99 11.14
C ILE A 178 -5.78 -2.45 11.43
N VAL A 179 -4.81 -1.55 11.44
CA VAL A 179 -3.41 -1.88 11.76
C VAL A 179 -3.29 -2.45 13.17
N CYS A 180 -3.93 -1.83 14.15
CA CYS A 180 -3.93 -2.32 15.53
C CYS A 180 -4.57 -3.72 15.65
N ALA A 181 -5.67 -3.99 14.93
CA ALA A 181 -6.30 -5.30 14.85
C ALA A 181 -5.39 -6.36 14.21
N MET A 182 -4.66 -5.99 13.16
CA MET A 182 -3.70 -6.88 12.50
C MET A 182 -2.47 -7.16 13.39
N LEU A 183 -1.99 -6.17 14.13
CA LEU A 183 -0.93 -6.38 15.13
C LEU A 183 -1.39 -7.28 16.27
N LEU A 184 -2.66 -7.17 16.71
CA LEU A 184 -3.25 -8.11 17.66
C LEU A 184 -3.24 -9.54 17.09
N HIS A 185 -3.67 -9.69 15.83
CA HIS A 185 -3.65 -11.00 15.19
C HIS A 185 -2.23 -11.58 15.08
N ARG A 186 -1.22 -10.74 14.77
CA ARG A 186 0.20 -11.16 14.77
C ARG A 186 0.67 -11.55 16.17
N PHE A 187 0.29 -10.80 17.20
CA PHE A 187 0.56 -11.15 18.60
C PHE A 187 0.02 -12.53 18.98
N GLU A 188 -1.18 -12.86 18.54
CA GLU A 188 -1.82 -14.16 18.77
C GLU A 188 -1.21 -15.31 17.95
N ASN A 189 -0.50 -15.00 16.85
CA ASN A 189 0.04 -15.96 15.89
C ASN A 189 1.57 -15.96 15.80
N GLY A 190 2.26 -15.85 16.93
CA GLY A 190 3.71 -16.12 16.99
C GLY A 190 4.60 -14.93 17.29
N LYS A 191 4.11 -13.69 17.25
CA LYS A 191 4.82 -12.45 17.67
C LYS A 191 6.13 -12.19 16.93
N ALA A 192 6.25 -12.62 15.66
CA ALA A 192 7.46 -12.35 14.89
C ALA A 192 7.70 -10.82 14.83
N PRO A 193 8.95 -10.33 14.97
CA PRO A 193 9.25 -8.90 14.94
C PRO A 193 8.76 -8.22 13.66
N LEU A 194 8.39 -6.93 13.74
CA LEU A 194 7.85 -6.18 12.62
C LEU A 194 8.26 -4.70 12.68
N ALA A 195 8.68 -4.15 11.54
CA ALA A 195 8.82 -2.71 11.36
C ALA A 195 7.51 -2.12 10.80
N VAL A 196 6.99 -1.09 11.45
CA VAL A 196 5.76 -0.37 11.07
C VAL A 196 6.14 1.07 10.73
N VAL A 197 6.20 1.41 9.42
CA VAL A 197 6.93 2.55 8.88
C VAL A 197 5.99 3.53 8.20
N SER A 198 5.81 4.72 8.75
CA SER A 198 5.16 5.80 8.00
C SER A 198 6.10 6.29 6.89
N MET A 199 5.60 6.35 5.66
CA MET A 199 6.27 6.92 4.50
C MET A 199 5.57 8.20 4.02
N ASP A 200 4.85 8.87 4.92
CA ASP A 200 4.24 10.17 4.66
C ASP A 200 5.19 11.31 5.02
N ASN A 201 5.20 12.36 4.19
CA ASN A 201 5.99 13.57 4.45
C ASN A 201 5.34 14.40 5.55
N CYS A 202 5.56 14.01 6.78
CA CYS A 202 5.16 14.78 7.96
C CYS A 202 6.21 14.62 9.09
N SER A 203 6.32 15.67 9.89
CA SER A 203 7.29 15.71 11.00
C SER A 203 6.97 14.62 12.01
N HIS A 204 8.02 13.90 12.47
CA HIS A 204 7.91 12.84 13.48
C HIS A 204 6.92 11.73 13.09
N ASN A 205 6.95 11.33 11.82
CA ASN A 205 5.96 10.42 11.25
C ASN A 205 5.89 9.06 11.95
N GLY A 206 7.01 8.49 12.37
CA GLY A 206 7.05 7.26 13.16
C GLY A 206 6.39 7.40 14.53
N GLU A 207 6.61 8.54 15.23
CA GLU A 207 5.94 8.81 16.51
C GLU A 207 4.43 9.00 16.37
N LYS A 208 3.99 9.70 15.30
CA LYS A 208 2.55 9.87 15.02
C LYS A 208 1.87 8.52 14.79
N LEU A 209 2.48 7.67 13.97
CA LEU A 209 1.98 6.33 13.70
C LEU A 209 1.95 5.48 14.99
N ARG A 210 3.05 5.45 15.73
CA ARG A 210 3.14 4.73 17.02
C ARG A 210 2.08 5.22 18.00
N GLY A 211 1.96 6.52 18.20
CA GLY A 211 0.98 7.13 19.10
C GLY A 211 -0.46 6.80 18.72
N ALA A 212 -0.79 6.77 17.43
CA ALA A 212 -2.11 6.38 16.96
C ALA A 212 -2.43 4.91 17.25
N VAL A 213 -1.49 4.00 16.94
CA VAL A 213 -1.66 2.55 17.18
C VAL A 213 -1.77 2.26 18.68
N LEU A 214 -0.89 2.84 19.51
CA LEU A 214 -0.94 2.65 20.96
C LEU A 214 -2.23 3.22 21.56
N THR A 215 -2.69 4.37 21.09
CA THR A 215 -3.97 4.94 21.54
C THR A 215 -5.14 3.99 21.27
N MET A 216 -5.20 3.38 20.10
CA MET A 216 -6.24 2.39 19.78
C MET A 216 -6.15 1.16 20.67
N ALA A 217 -4.94 0.64 20.90
CA ALA A 217 -4.73 -0.52 21.77
C ALA A 217 -5.12 -0.23 23.23
N ASP A 218 -4.75 0.94 23.76
CA ASP A 218 -5.11 1.37 25.10
C ASP A 218 -6.63 1.52 25.29
N GLU A 219 -7.34 2.07 24.31
CA GLU A 219 -8.79 2.18 24.35
C GLU A 219 -9.46 0.79 24.29
N TRP A 220 -8.94 -0.12 23.50
CA TRP A 220 -9.42 -1.51 23.44
C TRP A 220 -9.08 -2.29 24.73
N LEU A 221 -7.94 -2.01 25.35
CA LEU A 221 -7.60 -2.58 26.68
C LEU A 221 -8.61 -2.12 27.75
N LYS A 222 -8.93 -0.83 27.81
CA LYS A 222 -9.95 -0.28 28.74
C LYS A 222 -11.32 -0.90 28.53
N LYS A 223 -11.66 -1.28 27.31
CA LYS A 223 -12.91 -1.98 26.95
C LYS A 223 -12.85 -3.49 27.20
N GLY A 224 -11.69 -4.05 27.50
CA GLY A 224 -11.49 -5.49 27.70
C GLY A 224 -11.43 -6.30 26.40
N PHE A 225 -11.24 -5.67 25.26
CA PHE A 225 -11.11 -6.37 23.96
C PHE A 225 -9.72 -6.98 23.77
N VAL A 226 -8.70 -6.42 24.41
CA VAL A 226 -7.32 -6.91 24.26
C VAL A 226 -6.67 -7.07 25.64
N PRO A 227 -5.70 -7.99 25.81
CA PRO A 227 -4.97 -8.13 27.09
C PRO A 227 -3.84 -7.10 27.19
N GLN A 228 -3.41 -6.78 28.42
CA GLN A 228 -2.25 -5.93 28.68
C GLN A 228 -0.99 -6.41 27.94
N ALA A 229 -0.77 -7.72 27.87
CA ALA A 229 0.38 -8.31 27.18
C ALA A 229 0.45 -7.96 25.67
N PHE A 230 -0.66 -7.62 25.03
CA PHE A 230 -0.65 -7.09 23.66
C PHE A 230 -0.12 -5.66 23.63
N VAL A 231 -0.56 -4.80 24.56
CA VAL A 231 -0.06 -3.42 24.64
C VAL A 231 1.44 -3.43 24.95
N ASP A 232 1.90 -4.30 25.85
CA ASP A 232 3.31 -4.47 26.15
C ASP A 232 4.11 -4.90 24.90
N TYR A 233 3.58 -5.85 24.10
CA TYR A 233 4.19 -6.33 22.87
C TYR A 233 4.38 -5.20 21.85
N ILE A 234 3.35 -4.39 21.56
CA ILE A 234 3.46 -3.30 20.57
C ILE A 234 4.23 -2.09 21.11
N SER A 235 4.47 -2.01 22.41
CA SER A 235 5.27 -0.96 23.04
C SER A 235 6.77 -1.28 23.04
N ASP A 236 7.12 -2.56 22.94
CA ASP A 236 8.51 -3.04 22.90
C ASP A 236 9.09 -2.87 21.47
N GLU A 237 10.03 -1.95 21.31
CA GLU A 237 10.67 -1.66 20.02
C GLU A 237 11.47 -2.84 19.44
N ALA A 238 11.84 -3.81 20.28
CA ALA A 238 12.46 -5.05 19.80
C ALA A 238 11.45 -5.99 19.15
N GLN A 239 10.16 -5.82 19.40
CA GLN A 239 9.06 -6.61 18.82
C GLN A 239 8.37 -5.84 17.69
N VAL A 240 7.96 -4.59 17.93
CA VAL A 240 7.30 -3.73 16.94
C VAL A 240 7.98 -2.36 16.93
N ALA A 241 8.80 -2.16 15.90
CA ALA A 241 9.52 -0.90 15.73
C ALA A 241 8.72 0.10 14.87
N PHE A 242 8.79 1.38 15.23
CA PHE A 242 8.18 2.49 14.48
C PHE A 242 9.27 3.49 14.04
N PRO A 243 10.13 3.10 13.10
CA PRO A 243 11.22 3.97 12.66
C PRO A 243 10.69 5.21 11.93
N TRP A 244 11.44 6.29 12.02
CA TRP A 244 11.16 7.49 11.23
C TRP A 244 11.67 7.29 9.81
N SER A 245 10.96 7.88 8.87
CA SER A 245 11.38 7.98 7.48
C SER A 245 11.38 9.42 7.00
N MET A 246 12.07 9.67 5.91
CA MET A 246 12.02 10.92 5.17
C MET A 246 11.64 10.61 3.73
N ILE A 247 10.45 11.02 3.34
CA ILE A 247 9.94 10.88 1.97
C ILE A 247 9.55 12.27 1.48
N ASP A 248 10.14 12.67 0.36
CA ASP A 248 9.80 13.91 -0.33
C ASP A 248 9.71 13.64 -1.83
N LYS A 249 8.53 13.22 -2.26
CA LYS A 249 8.24 12.95 -3.67
C LYS A 249 6.87 13.51 -4.03
N ILE A 250 6.83 14.27 -5.11
CA ILE A 250 5.60 14.80 -5.68
C ILE A 250 5.15 13.88 -6.81
N THR A 251 3.89 13.47 -6.77
CA THR A 251 3.22 12.74 -7.84
C THR A 251 1.99 13.54 -8.25
N PRO A 252 2.04 14.23 -9.38
CA PRO A 252 0.90 15.01 -9.87
C PRO A 252 -0.26 14.07 -10.24
N ARG A 253 -1.44 14.66 -10.44
CA ARG A 253 -2.58 13.93 -10.99
C ARG A 253 -2.23 13.39 -12.38
N PRO A 254 -2.83 12.25 -12.82
CA PRO A 254 -2.66 11.77 -14.19
C PRO A 254 -2.94 12.88 -15.20
N ALA A 255 -1.94 13.17 -16.06
CA ALA A 255 -2.05 14.23 -17.03
C ALA A 255 -2.70 13.72 -18.32
N ASP A 256 -3.68 14.45 -18.86
CA ASP A 256 -4.35 14.10 -20.12
C ASP A 256 -3.38 14.02 -21.30
N SER A 257 -2.31 14.85 -21.31
CA SER A 257 -1.26 14.80 -22.32
C SER A 257 -0.51 13.46 -22.32
N VAL A 258 -0.20 12.95 -21.12
CA VAL A 258 0.46 11.65 -20.95
C VAL A 258 -0.48 10.52 -21.39
N CYS A 259 -1.74 10.56 -21.00
CA CYS A 259 -2.73 9.57 -21.45
C CYS A 259 -2.79 9.51 -22.98
N LYS A 260 -2.96 10.65 -23.66
CA LYS A 260 -3.00 10.74 -25.12
C LYS A 260 -1.72 10.27 -25.81
N GLU A 261 -0.56 10.53 -25.20
CA GLU A 261 0.72 10.01 -25.70
C GLU A 261 0.75 8.48 -25.64
N LEU A 262 0.38 7.90 -24.49
CA LEU A 262 0.36 6.45 -24.30
C LEU A 262 -0.65 5.75 -25.23
N GLU A 263 -1.84 6.35 -25.45
CA GLU A 263 -2.82 5.86 -26.43
C GLU A 263 -2.27 5.86 -27.84
N LYS A 264 -1.57 6.93 -28.26
CA LYS A 264 -0.90 7.00 -29.58
C LYS A 264 0.19 5.95 -29.75
N LEU A 265 0.86 5.56 -28.66
CA LEU A 265 1.83 4.47 -28.66
C LEU A 265 1.16 3.08 -28.68
N GLY A 266 -0.17 3.02 -28.64
CA GLY A 266 -0.95 1.78 -28.69
C GLY A 266 -1.25 1.15 -27.34
N CYS A 267 -1.09 1.88 -26.21
CA CYS A 267 -1.56 1.41 -24.92
C CYS A 267 -3.08 1.43 -24.86
N GLU A 268 -3.69 0.35 -24.41
CA GLU A 268 -5.15 0.16 -24.34
C GLU A 268 -5.64 0.31 -22.90
N ASP A 269 -6.88 0.76 -22.75
CA ASP A 269 -7.62 0.81 -21.49
C ASP A 269 -6.91 1.59 -20.36
N ILE A 270 -6.12 2.64 -20.71
CA ILE A 270 -5.30 3.41 -19.75
C ILE A 270 -5.94 4.73 -19.31
N ALA A 271 -7.17 5.02 -19.75
CA ALA A 271 -7.83 6.27 -19.40
C ALA A 271 -8.00 6.44 -17.89
N PRO A 272 -7.84 7.68 -17.36
CA PRO A 272 -8.13 7.97 -15.97
C PRO A 272 -9.58 7.69 -15.61
N VAL A 273 -9.80 7.26 -14.36
CA VAL A 273 -11.14 7.05 -13.79
C VAL A 273 -11.36 7.97 -12.59
N ILE A 274 -12.62 8.22 -12.26
CA ILE A 274 -13.03 8.90 -11.04
C ILE A 274 -13.80 7.91 -10.18
N THR A 275 -13.25 7.61 -9.01
CA THR A 275 -13.86 6.66 -8.07
C THR A 275 -15.10 7.23 -7.38
N SER A 276 -15.85 6.39 -6.67
CA SER A 276 -16.98 6.82 -5.82
C SER A 276 -16.54 7.78 -4.71
N LYS A 277 -15.29 7.73 -4.28
CA LYS A 277 -14.67 8.66 -3.32
C LYS A 277 -14.11 9.92 -3.98
N ARG A 278 -14.32 10.11 -5.29
CA ARG A 278 -13.83 11.23 -6.12
C ARG A 278 -12.31 11.28 -6.26
N THR A 279 -11.64 10.15 -6.11
CA THR A 279 -10.22 10.02 -6.47
C THR A 279 -10.10 9.99 -7.99
N TYR A 280 -9.28 10.88 -8.56
CA TYR A 280 -8.90 10.87 -9.97
C TYR A 280 -7.59 10.10 -10.11
N ILE A 281 -7.62 8.94 -10.76
CA ILE A 281 -6.51 8.00 -10.83
C ILE A 281 -6.50 7.26 -12.17
N ALA A 282 -5.34 6.80 -12.62
CA ALA A 282 -5.17 6.08 -13.88
C ALA A 282 -4.31 4.82 -13.70
N PRO A 283 -4.33 3.87 -14.63
CA PRO A 283 -3.40 2.72 -14.65
C PRO A 283 -1.93 3.13 -14.78
N PHE A 284 -1.67 4.30 -15.36
CA PHE A 284 -0.35 4.92 -15.36
C PHE A 284 -0.18 5.91 -14.19
N VAL A 285 1.06 6.17 -13.82
CA VAL A 285 1.43 7.24 -12.88
C VAL A 285 2.53 8.09 -13.50
N ASN A 286 2.33 9.40 -13.55
CA ASN A 286 3.38 10.33 -13.93
C ASN A 286 4.07 10.93 -12.69
N ALA A 287 5.37 11.17 -12.81
CA ALA A 287 6.19 11.84 -11.83
C ALA A 287 7.18 12.80 -12.53
N GLU A 288 7.69 13.75 -11.76
CA GLU A 288 8.74 14.68 -12.16
C GLU A 288 10.01 14.44 -11.34
#